data_c50eaa37d5d2949e18fd35beacadfa85
#
_entry.id   c50eaa37d5d2949e18fd35beacadfa85
#
_cell.length_a   1.000
_cell.length_b   1.000
_cell.length_c   1.000
_cell.angle_alpha   90.00
_cell.angle_beta   90.00
_cell.angle_gamma   90.00
#
_symmetry.space_group_name_H-M   'P 1'
#
loop_
_entity.id
_entity.type
_entity.pdbx_description
1 polymer ?
#
loop_
_entity_poly.entity_id
_entity_poly.type
_entity_poly.pdbx_seq_one_letter_code
_entity_poly.pdbx_strand_id
1 'polypeptide(L)'
;MLSAERNTLLSLPADAAFAWSLWKHVTAQVDARKVVVISQHWHHADAIRAAGGHVVSQVDPHSVLEQVDEVWTTGRDDVALLGAAYGRLVRIWSPEGGEGVFSETMALEWLTRAISWRSPFDGRSIDLTEAVRIVSDDRRAWERTRDVAVCVGMAWWKRERIREFFNVSRKRIFFRHSMYGALSEAQRRKGIIAAWSSRTPSGLKNKAKAQGVGICQVEDGFLRSVGLGSDLLPPCSIVLDRAGIYFDPSRPSDLEKILMQTSFDDSLRARARHLIDTLVVRNVSKYGSTADVGSLLSRPAGKTVILVPGQVSNDLSIRLGCGDVSDNLSLLRNVRDRMPDAHIVFRPHPDVDAGHRPGAVRDDIALQYADEIARGGPMVSLIAQVDEVHTMTSLAGFEALLRERAVTTYGNPFYAGWGLTCDLAPSTGRRGRNLQLEELVAGALILYPLYLDPVTRTPCGPEVLVERLSDPTIWTTSFTVRLRRLQGRLRRRIQHTRMRIWPK
;
A
#
# COMPACT_ATOMS: atom_id res chain seq x y z
N MET A 1 21.32 24.18 -0.97
CA MET A 1 21.59 24.38 -2.42
C MET A 1 23.04 24.74 -2.56
N LEU A 2 23.75 24.06 -3.44
CA LEU A 2 25.11 24.43 -3.82
C LEU A 2 25.06 25.74 -4.63
N SER A 3 26.12 26.56 -4.59
CA SER A 3 26.19 27.71 -5.50
C SER A 3 26.35 27.23 -6.94
N ALA A 4 25.79 27.97 -7.90
CA ALA A 4 25.79 27.60 -9.33
C ALA A 4 27.19 27.38 -9.95
N GLU A 5 28.25 27.67 -9.23
CA GLU A 5 29.64 27.51 -9.66
C GLU A 5 30.24 26.14 -9.30
N ARG A 6 29.56 25.33 -8.45
CA ARG A 6 30.10 24.06 -7.95
C ARG A 6 29.57 22.90 -8.78
N ASN A 7 30.44 22.29 -9.55
CA ASN A 7 30.10 21.24 -10.50
C ASN A 7 30.90 19.92 -10.34
N THR A 8 31.80 19.85 -9.39
CA THR A 8 32.66 18.68 -9.14
C THR A 8 32.46 18.14 -7.72
N LEU A 9 32.10 16.87 -7.58
CA LEU A 9 31.99 16.17 -6.31
C LEU A 9 33.24 15.33 -6.04
N LEU A 10 33.77 15.42 -4.84
CA LEU A 10 34.88 14.62 -4.35
C LEU A 10 34.43 13.78 -3.16
N SER A 11 34.49 12.45 -3.30
CA SER A 11 34.28 11.49 -2.21
C SER A 11 35.61 11.09 -1.62
N LEU A 12 35.81 11.41 -0.32
CA LEU A 12 37.10 11.16 0.33
C LEU A 12 37.16 9.77 0.96
N PRO A 13 38.29 9.05 0.80
CA PRO A 13 38.55 7.80 1.50
C PRO A 13 38.76 8.02 3.00
N ALA A 14 38.74 6.92 3.78
CA ALA A 14 38.97 6.96 5.22
C ALA A 14 40.41 7.30 5.61
N ASP A 15 41.39 6.94 4.80
CA ASP A 15 42.80 7.24 5.04
C ASP A 15 43.12 8.72 4.77
N ALA A 16 43.70 9.39 5.76
CA ALA A 16 43.95 10.82 5.72
C ALA A 16 44.98 11.24 4.66
N ALA A 17 46.05 10.46 4.53
CA ALA A 17 47.12 10.77 3.56
C ALA A 17 46.62 10.59 2.13
N PHE A 18 45.81 9.55 1.93
CA PHE A 18 45.20 9.29 0.65
C PHE A 18 44.11 10.31 0.31
N ALA A 19 43.26 10.70 1.28
CA ALA A 19 42.30 11.78 1.10
C ALA A 19 42.95 13.10 0.68
N TRP A 20 44.09 13.45 1.32
CA TRP A 20 44.83 14.64 0.99
C TRP A 20 45.52 14.57 -0.39
N SER A 21 46.01 13.39 -0.77
CA SER A 21 46.60 13.15 -2.09
C SER A 21 45.55 13.26 -3.20
N LEU A 22 44.38 12.71 -2.99
CA LEU A 22 43.26 12.86 -3.92
C LEU A 22 42.81 14.33 -4.04
N TRP A 23 42.70 15.05 -2.93
CA TRP A 23 42.36 16.46 -2.93
C TRP A 23 43.36 17.28 -3.78
N LYS A 24 44.66 17.06 -3.58
CA LYS A 24 45.71 17.74 -4.37
C LYS A 24 45.61 17.38 -5.86
N HIS A 25 45.40 16.13 -6.17
CA HIS A 25 45.27 15.67 -7.56
C HIS A 25 44.12 16.36 -8.29
N VAL A 26 42.94 16.41 -7.64
CA VAL A 26 41.72 17.02 -8.22
C VAL A 26 41.90 18.55 -8.32
N THR A 27 42.41 19.21 -7.29
CA THR A 27 42.57 20.67 -7.28
C THR A 27 43.72 21.18 -8.17
N ALA A 28 44.58 20.30 -8.63
CA ALA A 28 45.50 20.60 -9.71
C ALA A 28 44.81 20.70 -11.09
N GLN A 29 43.64 20.14 -11.25
CA GLN A 29 42.88 20.11 -12.51
C GLN A 29 41.62 20.98 -12.47
N VAL A 30 41.01 21.13 -11.28
CA VAL A 30 39.75 21.86 -11.07
C VAL A 30 39.94 22.90 -9.97
N ASP A 31 39.40 24.11 -10.16
CA ASP A 31 39.42 25.15 -9.12
C ASP A 31 38.76 24.65 -7.82
N ALA A 32 39.51 24.73 -6.71
CA ALA A 32 39.04 24.28 -5.38
C ALA A 32 37.67 24.83 -4.99
N ARG A 33 37.30 26.05 -5.45
CA ARG A 33 35.98 26.66 -5.21
C ARG A 33 34.84 25.95 -5.92
N LYS A 34 35.11 25.19 -6.98
CA LYS A 34 34.15 24.41 -7.73
C LYS A 34 33.95 23.00 -7.16
N VAL A 35 34.77 22.60 -6.19
CA VAL A 35 34.74 21.25 -5.62
C VAL A 35 33.91 21.22 -4.36
N VAL A 36 32.92 20.30 -4.34
CA VAL A 36 32.16 19.90 -3.16
C VAL A 36 32.74 18.60 -2.64
N VAL A 37 33.03 18.54 -1.37
CA VAL A 37 33.65 17.36 -0.75
C VAL A 37 32.65 16.69 0.18
N ILE A 38 32.41 15.40 -0.03
CA ILE A 38 31.72 14.54 0.93
C ILE A 38 32.78 13.79 1.73
N SER A 39 32.74 13.91 3.07
CA SER A 39 33.56 13.14 3.97
C SER A 39 32.72 12.62 5.15
N GLN A 40 32.89 11.34 5.46
CA GLN A 40 32.36 10.73 6.70
C GLN A 40 33.32 10.93 7.90
N HIS A 41 34.57 11.41 7.65
CA HIS A 41 35.64 11.58 8.65
C HIS A 41 35.90 13.08 8.88
N TRP A 42 35.51 13.57 10.03
CA TRP A 42 35.64 15.00 10.40
C TRP A 42 37.09 15.52 10.43
N HIS A 43 38.06 14.67 10.77
CA HIS A 43 39.47 15.06 10.80
C HIS A 43 40.03 15.55 9.46
N HIS A 44 39.51 15.05 8.35
CA HIS A 44 39.96 15.48 7.01
C HIS A 44 39.27 16.78 6.58
N ALA A 45 38.09 17.03 7.14
CA ALA A 45 37.24 18.15 6.74
C ALA A 45 37.89 19.51 7.02
N ASP A 46 38.60 19.66 8.16
CA ASP A 46 39.18 20.95 8.57
C ASP A 46 40.40 21.33 7.73
N ALA A 47 41.27 20.38 7.40
CA ALA A 47 42.40 20.62 6.52
C ALA A 47 41.95 21.04 5.10
N ILE A 48 40.91 20.39 4.58
CA ILE A 48 40.37 20.70 3.26
C ILE A 48 39.63 22.04 3.25
N ARG A 49 38.90 22.38 4.32
CA ARG A 49 38.26 23.70 4.46
C ARG A 49 39.32 24.82 4.51
N ALA A 50 40.40 24.61 5.24
CA ALA A 50 41.51 25.54 5.29
C ALA A 50 42.19 25.72 3.92
N ALA A 51 42.15 24.69 3.06
CA ALA A 51 42.66 24.72 1.69
C ALA A 51 41.62 25.24 0.66
N GLY A 52 40.49 25.80 1.11
CA GLY A 52 39.46 26.40 0.25
C GLY A 52 38.36 25.43 -0.21
N GLY A 53 38.37 24.18 0.21
CA GLY A 53 37.34 23.18 -0.15
C GLY A 53 36.02 23.37 0.61
N HIS A 54 34.91 23.11 -0.07
CA HIS A 54 33.58 23.11 0.54
C HIS A 54 33.21 21.71 1.00
N VAL A 55 33.42 21.45 2.29
CA VAL A 55 33.11 20.12 2.86
C VAL A 55 31.70 20.09 3.41
N VAL A 56 30.90 19.13 2.93
CA VAL A 56 29.57 18.80 3.40
C VAL A 56 29.57 17.46 4.12
N SER A 57 28.78 17.35 5.18
CA SER A 57 28.61 16.12 5.96
C SER A 57 27.15 15.89 6.24
N GLN A 58 26.75 14.63 6.40
CA GLN A 58 25.36 14.23 6.66
C GLN A 58 24.36 14.77 5.61
N VAL A 59 24.78 14.85 4.36
CA VAL A 59 23.94 15.21 3.23
C VAL A 59 23.48 13.95 2.50
N ASP A 60 22.31 14.03 1.90
CA ASP A 60 21.85 13.05 0.96
C ASP A 60 22.69 13.13 -0.33
N PRO A 61 23.45 12.10 -0.71
CA PRO A 61 24.28 12.11 -1.90
C PRO A 61 23.49 12.37 -3.19
N HIS A 62 22.24 11.94 -3.26
CA HIS A 62 21.37 12.20 -4.42
C HIS A 62 21.19 13.70 -4.67
N SER A 63 20.94 14.48 -3.62
CA SER A 63 20.75 15.94 -3.73
C SER A 63 22.01 16.67 -4.20
N VAL A 64 23.18 16.11 -3.94
CA VAL A 64 24.46 16.67 -4.42
C VAL A 64 24.71 16.25 -5.87
N LEU A 65 24.49 14.98 -6.19
CA LEU A 65 24.69 14.44 -7.53
C LEU A 65 23.80 15.07 -8.60
N GLU A 66 22.62 15.55 -8.22
CA GLU A 66 21.74 16.32 -9.12
C GLU A 66 22.36 17.65 -9.57
N GLN A 67 23.31 18.20 -8.79
CA GLN A 67 23.86 19.53 -8.98
C GLN A 67 25.31 19.56 -9.51
N VAL A 68 25.93 18.38 -9.72
CA VAL A 68 27.33 18.26 -10.19
C VAL A 68 27.37 17.53 -11.53
N ASP A 69 28.43 17.77 -12.30
CA ASP A 69 28.65 17.12 -13.60
C ASP A 69 29.68 15.98 -13.49
N GLU A 70 30.61 16.08 -12.52
CA GLU A 70 31.72 15.17 -12.37
C GLU A 70 31.87 14.71 -10.93
N VAL A 71 32.29 13.46 -10.75
CA VAL A 71 32.52 12.79 -9.47
C VAL A 71 33.91 12.20 -9.44
N TRP A 72 34.67 12.47 -8.37
CA TRP A 72 35.98 11.87 -8.11
C TRP A 72 35.95 11.03 -6.85
N THR A 73 36.50 9.83 -6.93
CA THR A 73 36.60 8.87 -5.83
C THR A 73 37.85 8.02 -5.95
N THR A 74 38.15 7.23 -4.92
CA THR A 74 39.31 6.32 -4.89
C THR A 74 38.99 4.88 -5.24
N GLY A 75 37.70 4.54 -5.44
CA GLY A 75 37.29 3.18 -5.71
C GLY A 75 35.86 3.07 -6.15
N ARG A 76 35.38 1.84 -6.31
CA ARG A 76 34.01 1.53 -6.64
C ARG A 76 33.16 1.56 -5.38
N ASP A 77 32.94 2.76 -4.85
CA ASP A 77 32.10 3.02 -3.67
C ASP A 77 30.66 3.41 -4.04
N ASP A 78 29.81 3.63 -3.04
CA ASP A 78 28.41 4.03 -3.24
C ASP A 78 28.28 5.34 -4.02
N VAL A 79 29.23 6.26 -3.87
CA VAL A 79 29.22 7.55 -4.57
C VAL A 79 29.58 7.38 -6.04
N ALA A 80 30.53 6.48 -6.36
CA ALA A 80 30.84 6.11 -7.73
C ALA A 80 29.64 5.48 -8.44
N LEU A 81 28.97 4.54 -7.78
CA LEU A 81 27.79 3.86 -8.32
C LEU A 81 26.63 4.84 -8.57
N LEU A 82 26.34 5.68 -7.59
CA LEU A 82 25.29 6.68 -7.72
C LEU A 82 25.65 7.71 -8.80
N GLY A 83 26.91 8.17 -8.85
CA GLY A 83 27.38 9.08 -9.89
C GLY A 83 27.17 8.51 -11.29
N ALA A 84 27.54 7.25 -11.52
CA ALA A 84 27.32 6.56 -12.78
C ALA A 84 25.82 6.41 -13.10
N ALA A 85 24.99 6.07 -12.11
CA ALA A 85 23.53 5.96 -12.28
C ALA A 85 22.85 7.31 -12.59
N TYR A 86 23.45 8.43 -12.16
CA TYR A 86 22.99 9.79 -12.52
C TYR A 86 23.58 10.28 -13.85
N GLY A 87 24.32 9.43 -14.57
CA GLY A 87 24.97 9.80 -15.83
C GLY A 87 26.10 10.83 -15.65
N ARG A 88 26.70 10.90 -14.46
CA ARG A 88 27.82 11.80 -14.19
C ARG A 88 29.13 11.19 -14.69
N LEU A 89 30.11 12.04 -15.04
CA LEU A 89 31.44 11.56 -15.32
C LEU A 89 32.10 11.14 -14.01
N VAL A 90 32.27 9.84 -13.80
CA VAL A 90 32.88 9.30 -12.59
C VAL A 90 34.33 8.94 -12.85
N ARG A 91 35.26 9.56 -12.12
CA ARG A 91 36.69 9.27 -12.14
C ARG A 91 37.14 8.58 -10.87
N ILE A 92 37.84 7.48 -11.03
CA ILE A 92 38.50 6.76 -9.94
C ILE A 92 40.01 7.04 -10.06
N TRP A 93 40.58 7.49 -8.94
CA TRP A 93 42.00 7.76 -8.90
C TRP A 93 42.68 7.04 -7.73
N SER A 94 43.90 6.55 -7.98
CA SER A 94 44.79 6.06 -6.93
C SER A 94 46.23 6.44 -7.22
N PRO A 95 47.08 6.60 -6.19
CA PRO A 95 48.49 6.95 -6.37
C PRO A 95 49.28 5.96 -7.24
N GLU A 96 48.94 4.68 -7.16
CA GLU A 96 49.65 3.60 -7.88
C GLU A 96 49.01 3.26 -9.23
N GLY A 97 47.66 3.35 -9.32
CA GLY A 97 46.89 2.95 -10.51
C GLY A 97 46.56 4.09 -11.48
N GLY A 98 46.87 5.34 -11.11
CA GLY A 98 46.54 6.51 -11.92
C GLY A 98 45.01 6.80 -11.95
N GLU A 99 44.55 7.42 -13.03
CA GLU A 99 43.19 7.84 -13.24
C GLU A 99 42.45 6.90 -14.18
N GLY A 100 41.22 6.51 -13.85
CA GLY A 100 40.34 5.72 -14.69
C GLY A 100 38.90 6.26 -14.64
N VAL A 101 38.11 5.98 -15.68
CA VAL A 101 36.69 6.33 -15.77
C VAL A 101 35.85 5.12 -15.36
N PHE A 102 34.87 5.36 -14.50
CA PHE A 102 33.89 4.35 -14.10
C PHE A 102 32.56 4.63 -14.80
N SER A 103 32.30 3.92 -15.88
CA SER A 103 31.12 4.12 -16.71
C SER A 103 29.87 3.44 -16.13
N GLU A 104 28.70 3.86 -16.60
CA GLU A 104 27.43 3.20 -16.29
C GLU A 104 27.45 1.69 -16.60
N THR A 105 28.03 1.30 -17.72
CA THR A 105 28.20 -0.12 -18.10
C THR A 105 29.03 -0.88 -17.07
N MET A 106 30.14 -0.30 -16.61
CA MET A 106 30.98 -0.90 -15.56
C MET A 106 30.26 -0.99 -14.22
N ALA A 107 29.46 0.02 -13.89
CA ALA A 107 28.63 0.02 -12.68
C ALA A 107 27.59 -1.10 -12.75
N LEU A 108 26.91 -1.25 -13.87
CA LEU A 108 25.93 -2.32 -14.10
C LEU A 108 26.57 -3.71 -14.04
N GLU A 109 27.72 -3.91 -14.69
CA GLU A 109 28.45 -5.18 -14.61
C GLU A 109 28.86 -5.50 -13.15
N TRP A 110 29.32 -4.52 -12.40
CA TRP A 110 29.68 -4.73 -11.03
C TRP A 110 28.49 -5.11 -10.16
N LEU A 111 27.36 -4.38 -10.29
CA LEU A 111 26.12 -4.68 -9.58
C LEU A 111 25.53 -6.05 -9.91
N THR A 112 25.69 -6.53 -11.16
CA THR A 112 25.12 -7.79 -11.60
C THR A 112 26.02 -8.99 -11.36
N ARG A 113 27.35 -8.83 -11.43
CA ARG A 113 28.32 -9.95 -11.40
C ARG A 113 29.14 -10.02 -10.12
N ALA A 114 29.49 -8.87 -9.51
CA ALA A 114 30.38 -8.83 -8.35
C ALA A 114 29.63 -8.77 -7.02
N ILE A 115 28.35 -8.35 -7.02
CA ILE A 115 27.54 -8.23 -5.82
C ILE A 115 26.55 -9.39 -5.75
N SER A 116 26.49 -10.06 -4.59
CA SER A 116 25.49 -11.07 -4.29
C SER A 116 24.34 -10.44 -3.51
N TRP A 117 23.17 -10.38 -4.14
CA TRP A 117 21.97 -9.82 -3.53
C TRP A 117 21.21 -10.87 -2.75
N ARG A 118 20.69 -10.49 -1.59
CA ARG A 118 19.85 -11.36 -0.75
C ARG A 118 18.58 -10.65 -0.32
N SER A 119 17.47 -11.37 -0.37
CA SER A 119 16.19 -10.89 0.13
C SER A 119 16.26 -10.65 1.65
N PRO A 120 15.84 -9.47 2.15
CA PRO A 120 15.79 -9.17 3.58
C PRO A 120 14.66 -9.92 4.31
N PHE A 121 13.78 -10.61 3.59
CA PHE A 121 12.59 -11.26 4.14
C PHE A 121 12.83 -12.73 4.49
N ASP A 122 13.69 -13.42 3.75
CA ASP A 122 13.93 -14.86 3.87
C ASP A 122 15.40 -15.27 3.64
N GLY A 123 16.27 -14.32 3.25
CA GLY A 123 17.70 -14.55 3.01
C GLY A 123 18.02 -15.25 1.70
N ARG A 124 17.03 -15.58 0.85
CA ARG A 124 17.28 -16.22 -0.44
C ARG A 124 18.09 -15.30 -1.38
N SER A 125 18.82 -15.90 -2.29
CA SER A 125 19.48 -15.15 -3.37
C SER A 125 18.44 -14.55 -4.31
N ILE A 126 18.65 -13.28 -4.69
CA ILE A 126 17.79 -12.53 -5.61
C ILE A 126 18.65 -11.87 -6.69
N ASP A 127 18.03 -11.50 -7.77
CA ASP A 127 18.70 -10.72 -8.83
C ASP A 127 18.66 -9.21 -8.53
N LEU A 128 19.37 -8.42 -9.35
CA LEU A 128 19.42 -6.98 -9.21
C LEU A 128 18.03 -6.34 -9.39
N THR A 129 17.20 -6.86 -10.30
CA THR A 129 15.86 -6.32 -10.58
C THR A 129 14.97 -6.44 -9.35
N GLU A 130 15.00 -7.59 -8.70
CA GLU A 130 14.26 -7.79 -7.45
C GLU A 130 14.83 -6.93 -6.30
N ALA A 131 16.15 -6.79 -6.20
CA ALA A 131 16.78 -5.93 -5.20
C ALA A 131 16.35 -4.46 -5.37
N VAL A 132 16.37 -3.93 -6.59
CA VAL A 132 15.91 -2.57 -6.92
C VAL A 132 14.43 -2.40 -6.58
N ARG A 133 13.59 -3.39 -6.88
CA ARG A 133 12.17 -3.38 -6.51
C ARG A 133 11.96 -3.28 -5.00
N ILE A 134 12.68 -4.08 -4.21
CA ILE A 134 12.62 -4.05 -2.75
C ILE A 134 13.01 -2.67 -2.21
N VAL A 135 14.11 -2.11 -2.68
CA VAL A 135 14.57 -0.77 -2.28
C VAL A 135 13.57 0.31 -2.69
N SER A 136 12.96 0.19 -3.88
CA SER A 136 11.94 1.13 -4.36
C SER A 136 10.66 1.09 -3.50
N ASP A 137 10.25 -0.09 -3.04
CA ASP A 137 9.09 -0.25 -2.14
C ASP A 137 9.39 0.36 -0.75
N ASP A 138 10.61 0.16 -0.21
CA ASP A 138 11.06 0.78 1.05
C ASP A 138 11.12 2.31 0.94
N ARG A 139 11.74 2.83 -0.13
CA ARG A 139 11.80 4.27 -0.40
C ARG A 139 10.41 4.89 -0.49
N ARG A 140 9.48 4.27 -1.18
CA ARG A 140 8.09 4.73 -1.27
C ARG A 140 7.41 4.78 0.10
N ALA A 141 7.64 3.76 0.94
CA ALA A 141 7.13 3.76 2.30
C ALA A 141 7.71 4.93 3.12
N TRP A 142 9.00 5.19 2.99
CA TRP A 142 9.66 6.32 3.64
C TRP A 142 9.14 7.68 3.15
N GLU A 143 9.05 7.90 1.84
CA GLU A 143 8.56 9.16 1.26
C GLU A 143 7.13 9.48 1.68
N ARG A 144 6.27 8.47 1.76
CA ARG A 144 4.87 8.65 2.14
C ARG A 144 4.65 8.85 3.64
N THR A 145 5.60 8.43 4.48
CA THR A 145 5.44 8.43 5.96
C THR A 145 6.34 9.40 6.69
N ARG A 146 7.41 9.89 6.07
CA ARG A 146 8.47 10.69 6.72
C ARG A 146 8.00 11.98 7.39
N ASP A 147 6.93 12.58 6.92
CA ASP A 147 6.35 13.83 7.46
C ASP A 147 5.23 13.62 8.47
N VAL A 148 4.78 12.37 8.68
CA VAL A 148 3.77 12.06 9.69
C VAL A 148 4.37 12.23 11.09
N ALA A 149 3.75 13.08 11.91
CA ALA A 149 4.21 13.37 13.26
C ALA A 149 3.29 12.78 14.34
N VAL A 150 2.00 12.69 14.06
CA VAL A 150 1.00 12.28 15.04
C VAL A 150 -0.13 11.49 14.41
N CYS A 151 -0.64 10.51 15.15
CA CYS A 151 -1.77 9.68 14.77
C CYS A 151 -2.98 9.98 15.65
N VAL A 152 -4.17 10.02 15.05
CA VAL A 152 -5.45 10.20 15.75
C VAL A 152 -6.48 9.15 15.30
N GLY A 153 -7.38 8.74 16.20
CA GLY A 153 -8.42 7.75 15.89
C GLY A 153 -7.96 6.29 15.83
N MET A 154 -6.67 6.03 16.05
CA MET A 154 -6.11 4.67 16.01
C MET A 154 -6.61 3.83 17.19
N ALA A 155 -7.22 2.66 16.90
CA ALA A 155 -7.58 1.69 17.92
C ALA A 155 -6.33 1.23 18.69
N TRP A 156 -6.45 1.00 19.99
CA TRP A 156 -5.32 0.67 20.87
C TRP A 156 -4.51 -0.55 20.37
N TRP A 157 -5.20 -1.58 19.87
CA TRP A 157 -4.60 -2.82 19.38
C TRP A 157 -3.90 -2.68 18.01
N LYS A 158 -4.19 -1.61 17.26
CA LYS A 158 -3.49 -1.30 15.99
C LYS A 158 -2.22 -0.48 16.20
N ARG A 159 -2.05 0.20 17.36
CA ARG A 159 -1.01 1.24 17.55
C ARG A 159 0.40 0.74 17.38
N GLU A 160 0.70 -0.48 17.83
CA GLU A 160 2.03 -1.07 17.67
C GLU A 160 2.35 -1.24 16.18
N ARG A 161 1.46 -1.89 15.43
CA ARG A 161 1.62 -2.07 13.99
C ARG A 161 1.69 -0.74 13.23
N ILE A 162 0.90 0.25 13.62
CA ILE A 162 0.94 1.60 13.03
C ILE A 162 2.28 2.28 13.31
N ARG A 163 2.89 2.08 14.50
CA ARG A 163 4.26 2.57 14.74
C ARG A 163 5.27 1.95 13.77
N GLU A 164 5.17 0.66 13.50
CA GLU A 164 6.06 -0.04 12.58
C GLU A 164 5.96 0.54 11.16
N PHE A 165 4.76 0.80 10.64
CA PHE A 165 4.57 1.47 9.35
C PHE A 165 5.20 2.86 9.29
N PHE A 166 5.16 3.62 10.38
CA PHE A 166 5.68 4.99 10.44
C PHE A 166 7.12 5.09 10.98
N ASN A 167 7.73 3.99 11.40
CA ASN A 167 9.08 3.97 11.96
C ASN A 167 10.17 3.99 10.89
N VAL A 168 9.83 3.93 9.62
CA VAL A 168 10.75 3.93 8.49
C VAL A 168 11.68 5.16 8.52
N SER A 169 11.19 6.29 9.04
CA SER A 169 11.98 7.52 9.22
C SER A 169 12.72 7.61 10.58
N ARG A 170 12.72 6.56 11.40
CA ARG A 170 13.26 6.53 12.78
C ARG A 170 12.75 7.65 13.69
N LYS A 171 11.65 8.33 13.33
CA LYS A 171 11.02 9.37 14.13
C LYS A 171 9.99 8.78 15.07
N ARG A 172 9.95 9.26 16.31
CA ARG A 172 8.94 8.84 17.29
C ARG A 172 7.56 9.34 16.88
N ILE A 173 6.60 8.44 16.63
CA ILE A 173 5.21 8.73 16.32
C ILE A 173 4.39 8.85 17.61
N PHE A 174 3.55 9.87 17.68
CA PHE A 174 2.70 10.16 18.83
C PHE A 174 1.25 9.82 18.53
N PHE A 175 0.54 9.29 19.52
CA PHE A 175 -0.90 9.03 19.41
C PHE A 175 -1.64 10.02 20.30
N ARG A 176 -2.64 10.69 19.74
CA ARG A 176 -3.51 11.64 20.44
C ARG A 176 -4.96 11.22 20.27
N HIS A 177 -5.77 11.46 21.29
CA HIS A 177 -7.19 11.14 21.27
C HIS A 177 -8.05 12.35 20.88
N SER A 178 -7.61 13.54 21.22
CA SER A 178 -8.33 14.78 20.94
C SER A 178 -7.79 15.50 19.71
N MET A 179 -8.67 16.24 19.07
CA MET A 179 -8.34 17.12 17.95
C MET A 179 -7.26 18.15 18.32
N TYR A 180 -7.42 18.82 19.47
CA TYR A 180 -6.49 19.86 19.90
C TYR A 180 -5.09 19.30 20.20
N GLY A 181 -5.03 18.15 20.87
CA GLY A 181 -3.75 17.48 21.13
C GLY A 181 -3.05 17.03 19.85
N ALA A 182 -3.80 16.61 18.82
CA ALA A 182 -3.23 16.24 17.52
C ALA A 182 -2.68 17.46 16.77
N LEU A 183 -3.43 18.56 16.73
CA LEU A 183 -3.02 19.81 16.08
C LEU A 183 -1.76 20.40 16.74
N SER A 184 -1.77 20.55 18.06
CA SER A 184 -0.60 21.06 18.82
C SER A 184 0.65 20.21 18.60
N GLU A 185 0.52 18.87 18.62
CA GLU A 185 1.66 17.98 18.39
C GLU A 185 2.20 18.08 16.95
N ALA A 186 1.32 18.16 15.96
CA ALA A 186 1.71 18.30 14.56
C ALA A 186 2.45 19.62 14.31
N GLN A 187 1.94 20.74 14.85
CA GLN A 187 2.58 22.06 14.75
C GLN A 187 3.96 22.07 15.43
N ARG A 188 4.03 21.57 16.67
CA ARG A 188 5.28 21.51 17.44
C ARG A 188 6.38 20.73 16.70
N ARG A 189 6.00 19.70 15.92
CA ARG A 189 6.93 18.84 15.17
C ARG A 189 7.06 19.20 13.70
N LYS A 190 6.37 20.24 13.25
CA LYS A 190 6.35 20.64 11.83
C LYS A 190 6.01 19.47 10.90
N GLY A 191 5.02 18.66 11.28
CA GLY A 191 4.60 17.47 10.54
C GLY A 191 3.09 17.40 10.35
N ILE A 192 2.61 16.32 9.73
CA ILE A 192 1.18 16.11 9.43
C ILE A 192 0.52 15.14 10.40
N ILE A 193 -0.82 15.14 10.38
CA ILE A 193 -1.67 14.25 11.16
C ILE A 193 -2.10 13.07 10.30
N ALA A 194 -1.85 11.83 10.77
CA ALA A 194 -2.45 10.63 10.22
C ALA A 194 -3.73 10.29 11.00
N ALA A 195 -4.89 10.40 10.33
CA ALA A 195 -6.19 10.21 10.96
C ALA A 195 -6.86 8.93 10.45
N TRP A 196 -7.25 8.03 11.37
CA TRP A 196 -8.03 6.84 11.00
C TRP A 196 -9.42 7.26 10.52
N SER A 197 -9.78 6.90 9.27
CA SER A 197 -10.93 7.47 8.56
C SER A 197 -12.25 7.37 9.33
N SER A 198 -12.58 6.18 9.85
CA SER A 198 -13.83 5.93 10.57
C SER A 198 -13.88 6.50 12.00
N ARG A 199 -12.76 7.04 12.52
CA ARG A 199 -12.62 7.57 13.89
C ARG A 199 -11.98 8.95 13.94
N THR A 200 -11.99 9.65 12.81
CA THR A 200 -11.50 11.03 12.74
C THR A 200 -12.42 11.94 13.56
N PRO A 201 -11.88 12.71 14.52
CA PRO A 201 -12.71 13.65 15.30
C PRO A 201 -13.42 14.66 14.40
N SER A 202 -14.68 14.92 14.69
CA SER A 202 -15.47 15.92 13.95
C SER A 202 -14.78 17.28 13.98
N GLY A 203 -14.77 17.97 12.84
CA GLY A 203 -14.13 19.29 12.70
C GLY A 203 -12.60 19.29 12.57
N LEU A 204 -11.91 18.14 12.77
CA LEU A 204 -10.45 18.09 12.67
C LEU A 204 -9.93 18.58 11.33
N LYS A 205 -10.55 18.14 10.22
CA LYS A 205 -10.10 18.51 8.86
C LYS A 205 -10.19 20.02 8.63
N ASN A 206 -11.31 20.64 9.01
CA ASN A 206 -11.52 22.08 8.85
C ASN A 206 -10.54 22.90 9.70
N LYS A 207 -10.33 22.48 10.95
CA LYS A 207 -9.43 23.16 11.87
C LYS A 207 -7.97 23.02 11.47
N ALA A 208 -7.56 21.85 11.00
CA ALA A 208 -6.21 21.63 10.47
C ALA A 208 -5.95 22.51 9.24
N LYS A 209 -6.90 22.56 8.29
CA LYS A 209 -6.82 23.45 7.12
C LYS A 209 -6.66 24.91 7.54
N ALA A 210 -7.47 25.39 8.50
CA ALA A 210 -7.39 26.75 9.02
C ALA A 210 -6.05 27.07 9.69
N GLN A 211 -5.36 26.07 10.23
CA GLN A 211 -4.06 26.22 10.90
C GLN A 211 -2.86 25.83 10.04
N GLY A 212 -3.05 25.56 8.75
CA GLY A 212 -1.98 25.13 7.84
C GLY A 212 -1.36 23.77 8.18
N VAL A 213 -2.08 22.90 8.93
CA VAL A 213 -1.62 21.56 9.30
C VAL A 213 -2.13 20.55 8.29
N GLY A 214 -1.21 19.80 7.67
CA GLY A 214 -1.55 18.71 6.76
C GLY A 214 -2.23 17.52 7.46
N ILE A 215 -3.16 16.88 6.79
CA ILE A 215 -3.81 15.64 7.23
C ILE A 215 -3.72 14.60 6.12
N CYS A 216 -3.40 13.35 6.47
CA CYS A 216 -3.68 12.19 5.65
C CYS A 216 -4.70 11.26 6.34
N GLN A 217 -5.60 10.68 5.55
CA GLN A 217 -6.51 9.65 6.01
C GLN A 217 -5.82 8.29 5.97
N VAL A 218 -6.09 7.45 6.96
CA VAL A 218 -5.53 6.10 7.06
C VAL A 218 -6.65 5.09 7.17
N GLU A 219 -6.53 3.99 6.43
CA GLU A 219 -7.44 2.85 6.51
C GLU A 219 -6.68 1.54 6.27
N ASP A 220 -7.31 0.39 6.57
CA ASP A 220 -6.77 -0.92 6.21
C ASP A 220 -6.60 -1.02 4.69
N GLY A 221 -5.51 -1.64 4.22
CA GLY A 221 -5.30 -1.93 2.79
C GLY A 221 -6.19 -3.07 2.27
N PHE A 222 -6.09 -3.33 0.98
CA PHE A 222 -6.93 -4.33 0.29
C PHE A 222 -6.46 -5.77 0.53
N LEU A 223 -5.18 -6.00 0.81
CA LEU A 223 -4.61 -7.24 1.34
C LEU A 223 -4.24 -6.98 2.80
N ARG A 224 -4.88 -7.65 3.78
CA ARG A 224 -4.81 -7.17 5.15
C ARG A 224 -4.09 -8.10 6.12
N SER A 225 -4.63 -9.26 6.37
CA SER A 225 -4.15 -10.23 7.38
C SER A 225 -4.94 -11.52 7.27
N VAL A 226 -4.44 -12.63 7.81
CA VAL A 226 -5.23 -13.85 7.94
C VAL A 226 -6.27 -13.68 9.05
N GLY A 227 -7.56 -13.55 8.67
CA GLY A 227 -8.69 -13.35 9.57
C GLY A 227 -9.18 -11.91 9.66
N LEU A 228 -10.37 -11.74 10.27
CA LEU A 228 -11.11 -10.49 10.28
C LEU A 228 -10.51 -9.44 11.22
N GLY A 229 -10.72 -8.16 10.91
CA GLY A 229 -10.39 -7.04 11.79
C GLY A 229 -11.17 -7.04 13.10
N SER A 230 -12.37 -7.60 13.10
CA SER A 230 -13.18 -7.85 14.30
C SER A 230 -12.51 -8.80 15.29
N ASP A 231 -11.59 -9.64 14.85
CA ASP A 231 -10.77 -10.52 15.69
C ASP A 231 -9.58 -9.81 16.35
N LEU A 232 -9.43 -8.49 16.19
CA LEU A 232 -8.32 -7.66 16.69
C LEU A 232 -6.95 -8.00 16.07
N LEU A 233 -6.94 -8.57 14.86
CA LEU A 233 -5.71 -8.83 14.13
C LEU A 233 -5.16 -7.56 13.49
N PRO A 234 -3.90 -7.17 13.79
CA PRO A 234 -3.28 -5.99 13.20
C PRO A 234 -3.17 -6.12 11.66
N PRO A 235 -3.35 -5.01 10.94
CA PRO A 235 -3.18 -5.03 9.49
C PRO A 235 -1.70 -5.15 9.10
N CYS A 236 -1.44 -5.86 8.00
CA CYS A 236 -0.13 -5.89 7.35
C CYS A 236 -0.08 -4.97 6.13
N SER A 237 -1.16 -4.30 5.82
CA SER A 237 -1.18 -3.19 4.87
C SER A 237 -2.10 -2.07 5.35
N ILE A 238 -1.73 -0.85 4.99
CA ILE A 238 -2.52 0.36 5.21
C ILE A 238 -2.50 1.20 3.94
N VAL A 239 -3.52 2.02 3.77
CA VAL A 239 -3.50 3.10 2.80
C VAL A 239 -3.36 4.44 3.53
N LEU A 240 -2.58 5.35 2.94
CA LEU A 240 -2.46 6.75 3.33
C LEU A 240 -2.95 7.60 2.17
N ASP A 241 -3.94 8.45 2.43
CA ASP A 241 -4.53 9.29 1.41
C ASP A 241 -4.55 10.75 1.88
N ARG A 242 -3.91 11.62 1.11
CA ARG A 242 -3.78 13.05 1.41
C ARG A 242 -4.87 13.88 0.75
N ALA A 243 -5.43 13.38 -0.35
CA ALA A 243 -6.49 14.06 -1.09
C ALA A 243 -7.89 13.73 -0.55
N GLY A 244 -8.13 12.46 -0.24
CA GLY A 244 -9.42 11.98 0.21
C GLY A 244 -9.35 10.63 0.92
N ILE A 245 -10.07 9.65 0.39
CA ILE A 245 -9.92 8.21 0.69
C ILE A 245 -10.66 7.42 -0.40
N TYR A 246 -10.17 6.25 -0.77
CA TYR A 246 -10.65 5.44 -1.90
C TYR A 246 -12.16 5.11 -1.90
N PHE A 247 -12.80 5.08 -0.73
CA PHE A 247 -14.24 4.76 -0.60
C PHE A 247 -15.17 5.99 -0.54
N ASP A 248 -14.62 7.20 -0.59
CA ASP A 248 -15.41 8.45 -0.63
C ASP A 248 -15.35 9.07 -2.04
N PRO A 249 -16.33 8.77 -2.92
CA PRO A 249 -16.34 9.28 -4.28
C PRO A 249 -16.73 10.77 -4.38
N SER A 250 -17.12 11.43 -3.28
CA SER A 250 -17.50 12.84 -3.29
C SER A 250 -16.33 13.79 -3.58
N ARG A 251 -15.10 13.30 -3.43
CA ARG A 251 -13.85 14.04 -3.67
C ARG A 251 -12.79 13.14 -4.28
N PRO A 252 -11.75 13.69 -4.94
CA PRO A 252 -10.61 12.90 -5.41
C PRO A 252 -9.90 12.18 -4.26
N SER A 253 -9.40 10.98 -4.51
CA SER A 253 -8.46 10.28 -3.64
C SER A 253 -7.08 10.20 -4.27
N ASP A 254 -6.05 9.86 -3.50
CA ASP A 254 -4.73 9.62 -4.06
C ASP A 254 -4.74 8.38 -4.96
N LEU A 255 -5.59 7.37 -4.69
CA LEU A 255 -5.80 6.24 -5.60
C LEU A 255 -6.36 6.72 -6.95
N GLU A 256 -7.40 7.58 -6.93
CA GLU A 256 -7.99 8.12 -8.16
C GLU A 256 -6.95 8.91 -8.97
N LYS A 257 -6.09 9.70 -8.32
CA LYS A 257 -4.98 10.40 -8.98
C LYS A 257 -3.96 9.44 -9.59
N ILE A 258 -3.56 8.39 -8.86
CA ILE A 258 -2.66 7.35 -9.37
C ILE A 258 -3.23 6.73 -10.63
N LEU A 259 -4.49 6.30 -10.61
CA LEU A 259 -5.15 5.67 -11.75
C LEU A 259 -5.30 6.61 -12.96
N MET A 260 -5.52 7.90 -12.72
CA MET A 260 -5.64 8.90 -13.79
C MET A 260 -4.31 9.34 -14.39
N GLN A 261 -3.24 9.45 -13.58
CA GLN A 261 -2.02 10.19 -13.96
C GLN A 261 -0.81 9.28 -14.21
N THR A 262 -0.82 8.03 -13.71
CA THR A 262 0.33 7.14 -13.88
C THR A 262 0.45 6.68 -15.33
N SER A 263 1.65 6.77 -15.88
CA SER A 263 2.03 6.04 -17.08
C SER A 263 2.42 4.62 -16.67
N PHE A 264 1.52 3.66 -16.91
CA PHE A 264 1.76 2.25 -16.59
C PHE A 264 2.62 1.64 -17.69
N ASP A 265 3.92 1.53 -17.45
CA ASP A 265 4.86 0.88 -18.35
C ASP A 265 4.69 -0.65 -18.38
N ASP A 266 5.35 -1.31 -19.33
CA ASP A 266 5.25 -2.76 -19.50
C ASP A 266 5.76 -3.54 -18.29
N SER A 267 6.77 -3.03 -17.58
CA SER A 267 7.32 -3.66 -16.37
C SER A 267 6.30 -3.65 -15.23
N LEU A 268 5.64 -2.51 -15.01
CA LEU A 268 4.62 -2.38 -13.98
C LEU A 268 3.36 -3.20 -14.30
N ARG A 269 2.95 -3.23 -15.59
CA ARG A 269 1.84 -4.10 -16.05
C ARG A 269 2.17 -5.58 -15.88
N ALA A 270 3.38 -6.00 -16.25
CA ALA A 270 3.83 -7.37 -16.06
C ALA A 270 3.89 -7.77 -14.58
N ARG A 271 4.37 -6.87 -13.70
CA ARG A 271 4.36 -7.05 -12.26
C ARG A 271 2.92 -7.22 -11.73
N ALA A 272 2.00 -6.40 -12.20
CA ALA A 272 0.59 -6.48 -11.81
C ALA A 272 -0.07 -7.78 -12.30
N ARG A 273 0.21 -8.23 -13.53
CA ARG A 273 -0.26 -9.52 -14.06
C ARG A 273 0.24 -10.68 -13.20
N HIS A 274 1.53 -10.73 -12.89
CA HIS A 274 2.08 -11.76 -12.01
C HIS A 274 1.43 -11.76 -10.61
N LEU A 275 1.13 -10.57 -10.07
CA LEU A 275 0.43 -10.43 -8.79
C LEU A 275 -1.01 -10.99 -8.90
N ILE A 276 -1.75 -10.68 -9.98
CA ILE A 276 -3.09 -11.24 -10.25
C ILE A 276 -3.02 -12.77 -10.27
N ASP A 277 -2.13 -13.33 -11.08
CA ASP A 277 -1.98 -14.78 -11.24
C ASP A 277 -1.67 -15.44 -9.89
N THR A 278 -0.79 -14.84 -9.10
CA THR A 278 -0.43 -15.34 -7.75
C THR A 278 -1.61 -15.30 -6.80
N LEU A 279 -2.39 -14.20 -6.78
CA LEU A 279 -3.59 -14.07 -5.94
C LEU A 279 -4.66 -15.10 -6.30
N VAL A 280 -4.86 -15.34 -7.60
CA VAL A 280 -5.83 -16.32 -8.10
C VAL A 280 -5.39 -17.75 -7.79
N VAL A 281 -4.16 -18.12 -8.16
CA VAL A 281 -3.63 -19.48 -7.98
C VAL A 281 -3.56 -19.85 -6.49
N ARG A 282 -3.12 -18.92 -5.63
CA ARG A 282 -3.03 -19.15 -4.17
C ARG A 282 -4.36 -18.92 -3.44
N ASN A 283 -5.41 -18.58 -4.16
CA ASN A 283 -6.74 -18.27 -3.62
C ASN A 283 -6.71 -17.27 -2.45
N VAL A 284 -5.90 -16.21 -2.59
CA VAL A 284 -5.73 -15.18 -1.57
C VAL A 284 -6.79 -14.10 -1.72
N SER A 285 -7.37 -13.71 -0.58
CA SER A 285 -8.30 -12.60 -0.44
C SER A 285 -7.78 -11.55 0.56
N LYS A 286 -8.55 -10.50 0.80
CA LYS A 286 -8.26 -9.50 1.85
C LYS A 286 -7.93 -10.12 3.21
N TYR A 287 -8.47 -11.29 3.52
CA TYR A 287 -8.36 -11.92 4.84
C TYR A 287 -7.58 -13.24 4.83
N GLY A 288 -6.70 -13.39 3.85
CA GLY A 288 -5.81 -14.55 3.72
C GLY A 288 -6.30 -15.58 2.72
N SER A 289 -5.57 -16.68 2.63
CA SER A 289 -5.92 -17.87 1.86
C SER A 289 -6.66 -18.87 2.73
N THR A 290 -7.60 -19.61 2.15
CA THR A 290 -8.25 -20.76 2.79
C THR A 290 -8.25 -21.92 1.82
N ALA A 291 -7.92 -23.11 2.32
CA ALA A 291 -8.04 -24.38 1.58
C ALA A 291 -9.50 -24.86 1.48
N ASP A 292 -10.41 -24.23 2.23
CA ASP A 292 -11.85 -24.58 2.23
C ASP A 292 -12.48 -24.14 0.90
N VAL A 293 -12.97 -25.10 0.15
CA VAL A 293 -13.63 -24.87 -1.14
C VAL A 293 -15.04 -24.25 -0.95
N GLY A 294 -15.55 -24.23 0.29
CA GLY A 294 -16.92 -23.81 0.58
C GLY A 294 -17.98 -24.79 0.06
N SER A 295 -19.24 -24.43 0.23
CA SER A 295 -20.35 -25.18 -0.35
C SER A 295 -20.40 -24.99 -1.87
N LEU A 296 -20.69 -26.07 -2.59
CA LEU A 296 -21.00 -25.98 -4.01
C LEU A 296 -22.31 -25.22 -4.20
N LEU A 297 -22.29 -24.24 -5.11
CA LEU A 297 -23.49 -23.49 -5.48
C LEU A 297 -24.32 -24.29 -6.49
N SER A 298 -25.63 -24.10 -6.44
CA SER A 298 -26.53 -24.60 -7.47
C SER A 298 -26.21 -23.90 -8.80
N ARG A 299 -26.10 -24.70 -9.87
CA ARG A 299 -25.80 -24.17 -11.20
C ARG A 299 -26.80 -24.69 -12.23
N PRO A 300 -28.04 -24.14 -12.27
CA PRO A 300 -29.07 -24.58 -13.19
C PRO A 300 -28.65 -24.39 -14.64
N ALA A 301 -28.93 -25.41 -15.48
CA ALA A 301 -28.57 -25.35 -16.90
C ALA A 301 -29.24 -24.14 -17.60
N GLY A 302 -28.48 -23.45 -18.42
CA GLY A 302 -28.96 -22.32 -19.21
C GLY A 302 -29.24 -21.04 -18.44
N LYS A 303 -28.93 -20.96 -17.12
CA LYS A 303 -29.08 -19.74 -16.32
C LYS A 303 -27.74 -19.11 -16.01
N THR A 304 -27.67 -17.79 -16.11
CA THR A 304 -26.56 -17.01 -15.56
C THR A 304 -26.58 -17.05 -14.04
N VAL A 305 -25.50 -17.42 -13.41
CA VAL A 305 -25.37 -17.46 -11.94
C VAL A 305 -24.77 -16.15 -11.45
N ILE A 306 -25.49 -15.42 -10.62
CA ILE A 306 -25.11 -14.10 -10.11
C ILE A 306 -24.88 -14.16 -8.60
N LEU A 307 -23.70 -13.73 -8.15
CA LEU A 307 -23.42 -13.56 -6.73
C LEU A 307 -23.74 -12.12 -6.28
N VAL A 308 -24.53 -12.01 -5.22
CA VAL A 308 -24.84 -10.74 -4.56
C VAL A 308 -24.21 -10.73 -3.16
N PRO A 309 -23.04 -10.13 -2.97
CA PRO A 309 -22.40 -10.03 -1.66
C PRO A 309 -23.11 -8.98 -0.81
N GLY A 310 -23.64 -9.40 0.33
CA GLY A 310 -24.18 -8.51 1.35
C GLY A 310 -23.09 -7.65 2.00
N GLN A 311 -23.48 -6.45 2.40
CA GLN A 311 -22.60 -5.48 3.01
C GLN A 311 -23.16 -4.98 4.35
N VAL A 312 -22.29 -4.41 5.17
CA VAL A 312 -22.67 -3.79 6.44
C VAL A 312 -23.30 -2.43 6.15
N SER A 313 -24.57 -2.22 6.52
CA SER A 313 -25.33 -1.03 6.12
C SER A 313 -24.81 0.30 6.69
N ASN A 314 -24.08 0.29 7.80
CA ASN A 314 -23.45 1.49 8.35
C ASN A 314 -21.95 1.62 8.00
N ASP A 315 -21.46 0.88 7.03
CA ASP A 315 -20.09 1.05 6.51
C ASP A 315 -19.95 2.38 5.77
N LEU A 316 -18.76 3.00 5.89
CA LEU A 316 -18.50 4.29 5.22
C LEU A 316 -18.56 4.17 3.69
N SER A 317 -18.17 3.03 3.14
CA SER A 317 -18.24 2.80 1.69
C SER A 317 -19.69 2.79 1.17
N ILE A 318 -20.65 2.27 1.96
CA ILE A 318 -22.08 2.35 1.66
C ILE A 318 -22.58 3.80 1.81
N ARG A 319 -22.31 4.41 2.98
CA ARG A 319 -22.84 5.74 3.31
C ARG A 319 -22.36 6.85 2.37
N LEU A 320 -21.17 6.72 1.82
CA LEU A 320 -20.55 7.74 0.96
C LEU A 320 -20.56 7.34 -0.51
N GLY A 321 -20.52 6.05 -0.80
CA GLY A 321 -20.39 5.52 -2.16
C GLY A 321 -21.67 5.05 -2.82
N CYS A 322 -22.80 5.03 -2.09
CA CYS A 322 -24.10 4.61 -2.62
C CYS A 322 -25.08 5.78 -2.74
N GLY A 323 -25.98 5.69 -3.70
CA GLY A 323 -27.15 6.55 -3.89
C GLY A 323 -28.45 5.84 -3.51
N ASP A 324 -29.32 5.62 -4.49
CA ASP A 324 -30.66 5.03 -4.31
C ASP A 324 -30.59 3.57 -3.79
N VAL A 325 -29.60 2.80 -4.25
CA VAL A 325 -29.36 1.43 -3.78
C VAL A 325 -28.30 1.47 -2.68
N SER A 326 -28.74 1.49 -1.41
CA SER A 326 -27.87 1.70 -0.25
C SER A 326 -28.02 0.67 0.88
N ASP A 327 -28.78 -0.40 0.65
CA ASP A 327 -28.96 -1.53 1.57
C ASP A 327 -29.07 -2.86 0.82
N ASN A 328 -28.93 -3.97 1.56
CA ASN A 328 -28.89 -5.31 0.97
C ASN A 328 -30.22 -5.73 0.33
N LEU A 329 -31.35 -5.30 0.86
CA LEU A 329 -32.66 -5.65 0.30
C LEU A 329 -32.93 -4.88 -0.99
N SER A 330 -32.64 -3.57 -1.01
CA SER A 330 -32.75 -2.76 -2.24
C SER A 330 -31.83 -3.28 -3.34
N LEU A 331 -30.62 -3.74 -2.99
CA LEU A 331 -29.72 -4.37 -3.95
C LEU A 331 -30.34 -5.65 -4.52
N LEU A 332 -30.84 -6.57 -3.69
CA LEU A 332 -31.45 -7.83 -4.14
C LEU A 332 -32.64 -7.58 -5.07
N ARG A 333 -33.51 -6.61 -4.74
CA ARG A 333 -34.65 -6.21 -5.59
C ARG A 333 -34.15 -5.72 -6.96
N ASN A 334 -33.25 -4.79 -6.99
CA ASN A 334 -32.72 -4.24 -8.23
C ASN A 334 -32.02 -5.30 -9.09
N VAL A 335 -31.32 -6.26 -8.48
CA VAL A 335 -30.69 -7.36 -9.22
C VAL A 335 -31.75 -8.26 -9.83
N ARG A 336 -32.80 -8.66 -9.08
CA ARG A 336 -33.88 -9.51 -9.60
C ARG A 336 -34.67 -8.80 -10.71
N ASP A 337 -34.99 -7.51 -10.53
CA ASP A 337 -35.72 -6.75 -11.55
C ASP A 337 -34.92 -6.62 -12.86
N ARG A 338 -33.61 -6.48 -12.77
CA ARG A 338 -32.73 -6.39 -13.93
C ARG A 338 -32.43 -7.74 -14.60
N MET A 339 -32.38 -8.81 -13.82
CA MET A 339 -31.96 -10.14 -14.23
C MET A 339 -33.02 -11.19 -13.80
N PRO A 340 -34.25 -11.12 -14.38
CA PRO A 340 -35.41 -11.92 -13.91
C PRO A 340 -35.15 -13.43 -14.03
N ASP A 341 -34.42 -13.87 -15.05
CA ASP A 341 -34.20 -15.29 -15.35
C ASP A 341 -32.93 -15.87 -14.72
N ALA A 342 -32.07 -15.01 -14.11
CA ALA A 342 -30.82 -15.45 -13.52
C ALA A 342 -31.04 -16.28 -12.25
N HIS A 343 -30.06 -17.13 -11.92
CA HIS A 343 -29.95 -17.79 -10.63
C HIS A 343 -29.12 -16.88 -9.68
N ILE A 344 -29.81 -16.26 -8.75
CA ILE A 344 -29.24 -15.27 -7.83
C ILE A 344 -28.87 -15.94 -6.51
N VAL A 345 -27.59 -15.83 -6.16
CA VAL A 345 -27.01 -16.33 -4.90
C VAL A 345 -26.72 -15.15 -3.99
N PHE A 346 -27.43 -15.04 -2.87
CA PHE A 346 -27.17 -14.03 -1.85
C PHE A 346 -26.15 -14.54 -0.84
N ARG A 347 -25.10 -13.77 -0.59
CA ARG A 347 -24.07 -14.07 0.41
C ARG A 347 -24.10 -13.01 1.53
N PRO A 348 -24.77 -13.26 2.67
CA PRO A 348 -24.75 -12.33 3.80
C PRO A 348 -23.32 -12.01 4.26
N HIS A 349 -23.07 -10.75 4.68
CA HIS A 349 -21.78 -10.38 5.23
C HIS A 349 -21.50 -11.14 6.55
N PRO A 350 -20.30 -11.71 6.76
CA PRO A 350 -20.03 -12.54 7.94
C PRO A 350 -20.28 -11.84 9.29
N ASP A 351 -19.95 -10.55 9.42
CA ASP A 351 -20.20 -9.78 10.65
C ASP A 351 -21.70 -9.45 10.84
N VAL A 352 -22.46 -9.36 9.75
CA VAL A 352 -23.92 -9.17 9.79
C VAL A 352 -24.62 -10.46 10.15
N ASP A 353 -24.25 -11.57 9.50
CA ASP A 353 -24.77 -12.91 9.76
C ASP A 353 -24.47 -13.37 11.21
N ALA A 354 -23.30 -12.94 11.74
CA ALA A 354 -22.95 -13.13 13.15
C ALA A 354 -23.65 -12.18 14.13
N GLY A 355 -24.45 -11.22 13.64
CA GLY A 355 -25.15 -10.22 14.47
C GLY A 355 -24.22 -9.16 15.09
N HIS A 356 -22.98 -9.01 14.61
CA HIS A 356 -22.05 -8.00 15.12
C HIS A 356 -22.27 -6.63 14.50
N ARG A 357 -22.86 -6.56 13.32
CA ARG A 357 -23.07 -5.35 12.53
C ARG A 357 -24.47 -5.31 11.90
N PRO A 358 -25.04 -4.12 11.65
CA PRO A 358 -26.34 -3.96 11.00
C PRO A 358 -26.28 -4.28 9.51
N GLY A 359 -27.44 -4.65 8.92
CA GLY A 359 -27.61 -4.94 7.50
C GLY A 359 -28.19 -6.31 7.22
N ALA A 360 -28.72 -7.01 8.23
CA ALA A 360 -29.37 -8.31 8.06
C ALA A 360 -30.64 -8.16 7.22
N VAL A 361 -30.81 -9.08 6.26
CA VAL A 361 -32.07 -9.35 5.57
C VAL A 361 -32.56 -10.72 6.05
N ARG A 362 -33.83 -10.83 6.42
CA ARG A 362 -34.42 -12.12 6.82
C ARG A 362 -34.42 -13.09 5.64
N ASP A 363 -34.21 -14.37 5.90
CA ASP A 363 -34.07 -15.37 4.86
C ASP A 363 -35.34 -15.49 3.99
N ASP A 364 -36.52 -15.44 4.63
CA ASP A 364 -37.81 -15.48 3.95
C ASP A 364 -38.05 -14.26 3.03
N ILE A 365 -37.44 -13.11 3.35
CA ILE A 365 -37.50 -11.91 2.51
C ILE A 365 -36.41 -11.98 1.42
N ALA A 366 -35.22 -12.43 1.76
CA ALA A 366 -34.12 -12.55 0.79
C ALA A 366 -34.46 -13.54 -0.33
N LEU A 367 -35.13 -14.68 0.02
CA LEU A 367 -35.53 -15.71 -0.93
C LEU A 367 -36.71 -15.30 -1.86
N GLN A 368 -37.32 -14.13 -1.64
CA GLN A 368 -38.25 -13.56 -2.63
C GLN A 368 -37.52 -13.01 -3.84
N TYR A 369 -36.23 -12.69 -3.70
CA TYR A 369 -35.38 -12.05 -4.75
C TYR A 369 -34.16 -12.87 -5.11
N ALA A 370 -33.67 -13.74 -4.23
CA ALA A 370 -32.58 -14.68 -4.46
C ALA A 370 -33.10 -16.12 -4.52
N ASP A 371 -32.43 -16.96 -5.29
CA ASP A 371 -32.78 -18.40 -5.41
C ASP A 371 -32.05 -19.22 -4.34
N GLU A 372 -30.89 -18.72 -3.86
CA GLU A 372 -30.04 -19.41 -2.91
C GLU A 372 -29.38 -18.41 -1.91
N ILE A 373 -29.23 -18.85 -0.66
CA ILE A 373 -28.44 -18.09 0.36
C ILE A 373 -27.21 -18.91 0.71
N ALA A 374 -26.04 -18.43 0.28
CA ALA A 374 -24.77 -19.06 0.57
C ALA A 374 -24.18 -18.57 1.90
N ARG A 375 -23.97 -19.47 2.85
CA ARG A 375 -23.33 -19.19 4.15
C ARG A 375 -22.09 -20.03 4.35
N GLY A 376 -21.10 -19.49 5.05
CA GLY A 376 -19.82 -20.17 5.26
C GLY A 376 -18.90 -20.12 4.05
N GLY A 377 -17.70 -20.63 4.16
CA GLY A 377 -16.69 -20.61 3.11
C GLY A 377 -16.11 -19.23 2.74
N PRO A 378 -15.03 -19.19 1.99
CA PRO A 378 -14.41 -17.96 1.54
C PRO A 378 -15.16 -17.33 0.36
N MET A 379 -15.21 -15.99 0.32
CA MET A 379 -15.86 -15.24 -0.77
C MET A 379 -15.28 -15.59 -2.14
N VAL A 380 -13.95 -15.74 -2.21
CA VAL A 380 -13.25 -16.04 -3.47
C VAL A 380 -13.60 -17.40 -4.06
N SER A 381 -13.96 -18.39 -3.23
CA SER A 381 -14.44 -19.70 -3.69
C SER A 381 -15.86 -19.62 -4.28
N LEU A 382 -16.69 -18.72 -3.77
CA LEU A 382 -18.02 -18.45 -4.37
C LEU A 382 -17.88 -17.70 -5.69
N ILE A 383 -17.01 -16.68 -5.75
CA ILE A 383 -16.73 -15.91 -6.97
C ILE A 383 -16.26 -16.84 -8.10
N ALA A 384 -15.45 -17.85 -7.79
CA ALA A 384 -14.97 -18.80 -8.80
C ALA A 384 -16.11 -19.63 -9.45
N GLN A 385 -17.25 -19.78 -8.74
CA GLN A 385 -18.39 -20.61 -9.15
C GLN A 385 -19.51 -19.84 -9.86
N VAL A 386 -19.42 -18.52 -9.99
CA VAL A 386 -20.46 -17.68 -10.59
C VAL A 386 -19.99 -17.06 -11.91
N ASP A 387 -20.94 -16.56 -12.69
CA ASP A 387 -20.65 -15.87 -13.95
C ASP A 387 -20.47 -14.36 -13.72
N GLU A 388 -21.29 -13.79 -12.81
CA GLU A 388 -21.30 -12.35 -12.53
C GLU A 388 -21.36 -12.05 -11.04
N VAL A 389 -20.88 -10.87 -10.65
CA VAL A 389 -21.01 -10.33 -9.30
C VAL A 389 -21.70 -8.97 -9.37
N HIS A 390 -22.85 -8.86 -8.68
CA HIS A 390 -23.61 -7.62 -8.55
C HIS A 390 -23.47 -7.04 -7.15
N THR A 391 -22.94 -5.85 -7.02
CA THR A 391 -22.59 -5.28 -5.71
C THR A 391 -22.79 -3.78 -5.63
N MET A 392 -22.95 -3.25 -4.43
CA MET A 392 -22.91 -1.80 -4.21
C MET A 392 -21.46 -1.30 -4.27
N THR A 393 -20.68 -1.53 -3.22
CA THR A 393 -19.30 -1.03 -3.09
C THR A 393 -18.34 -2.08 -2.51
N SER A 394 -18.74 -3.35 -2.48
CA SER A 394 -17.96 -4.43 -1.86
C SER A 394 -16.63 -4.66 -2.59
N LEU A 395 -15.60 -4.97 -1.81
CA LEU A 395 -14.31 -5.44 -2.35
C LEU A 395 -14.47 -6.77 -3.15
N ALA A 396 -15.54 -7.52 -2.91
CA ALA A 396 -15.84 -8.73 -3.68
C ALA A 396 -15.95 -8.46 -5.19
N GLY A 397 -16.41 -7.26 -5.60
CA GLY A 397 -16.37 -6.86 -7.01
C GLY A 397 -14.96 -6.75 -7.57
N PHE A 398 -14.03 -6.17 -6.81
CA PHE A 398 -12.63 -6.14 -7.22
C PHE A 398 -12.00 -7.55 -7.25
N GLU A 399 -12.29 -8.39 -6.26
CA GLU A 399 -11.86 -9.80 -6.24
C GLU A 399 -12.45 -10.61 -7.42
N ALA A 400 -13.66 -10.24 -7.89
CA ALA A 400 -14.28 -10.83 -9.08
C ALA A 400 -13.59 -10.41 -10.37
N LEU A 401 -13.21 -9.13 -10.52
CA LEU A 401 -12.41 -8.65 -11.66
C LEU A 401 -11.09 -9.39 -11.77
N LEU A 402 -10.39 -9.64 -10.64
CA LEU A 402 -9.15 -10.44 -10.63
C LEU A 402 -9.34 -11.86 -11.17
N ARG A 403 -10.57 -12.39 -11.13
CA ARG A 403 -10.95 -13.73 -11.59
C ARG A 403 -11.75 -13.72 -12.90
N GLU A 404 -11.66 -12.59 -13.62
CA GLU A 404 -12.29 -12.41 -14.93
C GLU A 404 -13.82 -12.65 -14.91
N ARG A 405 -14.47 -12.30 -13.78
CA ARG A 405 -15.92 -12.32 -13.68
C ARG A 405 -16.49 -10.96 -14.02
N ALA A 406 -17.63 -10.96 -14.72
CA ALA A 406 -18.36 -9.73 -14.98
C ALA A 406 -18.82 -9.10 -13.66
N VAL A 407 -18.72 -7.77 -13.57
CA VAL A 407 -19.07 -7.03 -12.36
C VAL A 407 -20.00 -5.89 -12.69
N THR A 408 -21.16 -5.87 -12.02
CA THR A 408 -22.11 -4.75 -12.05
C THR A 408 -22.11 -4.02 -10.71
N THR A 409 -21.92 -2.70 -10.74
CA THR A 409 -21.91 -1.86 -9.53
C THR A 409 -23.14 -0.99 -9.43
N TYR A 410 -23.77 -0.96 -8.24
CA TYR A 410 -24.92 -0.14 -7.89
C TYR A 410 -24.52 1.08 -7.03
N GLY A 411 -23.25 1.24 -6.75
CA GLY A 411 -22.60 2.36 -6.09
C GLY A 411 -21.31 2.72 -6.82
N ASN A 412 -20.49 3.57 -6.21
CA ASN A 412 -19.23 4.07 -6.77
C ASN A 412 -18.00 3.56 -6.01
N PRO A 413 -17.67 2.24 -6.04
CA PRO A 413 -16.44 1.75 -5.46
C PRO A 413 -15.22 2.28 -6.23
N PHE A 414 -14.02 2.10 -5.68
CA PHE A 414 -12.80 2.62 -6.30
C PHE A 414 -12.49 2.01 -7.67
N TYR A 415 -12.99 0.81 -7.94
CA TYR A 415 -12.78 0.09 -9.21
C TYR A 415 -13.86 0.37 -10.27
N ALA A 416 -14.93 1.09 -9.94
CA ALA A 416 -15.96 1.53 -10.91
C ALA A 416 -15.53 2.76 -11.69
N GLY A 417 -16.07 2.94 -12.90
CA GLY A 417 -15.84 4.11 -13.75
C GLY A 417 -14.54 4.09 -14.56
N TRP A 418 -13.90 2.92 -14.70
CA TRP A 418 -12.66 2.74 -15.45
C TRP A 418 -12.82 1.85 -16.69
N GLY A 419 -14.05 1.53 -17.09
CA GLY A 419 -14.35 0.68 -18.25
C GLY A 419 -14.25 -0.82 -17.98
N LEU A 420 -14.03 -1.25 -16.72
CA LEU A 420 -13.91 -2.66 -16.33
C LEU A 420 -15.19 -3.24 -15.71
N THR A 421 -16.19 -2.40 -15.44
CA THR A 421 -17.43 -2.76 -14.74
C THR A 421 -18.64 -2.18 -15.48
N CYS A 422 -19.81 -2.79 -15.30
CA CYS A 422 -21.08 -2.19 -15.66
C CYS A 422 -21.55 -1.32 -14.50
N ASP A 423 -21.48 0.02 -14.66
CA ASP A 423 -21.72 0.97 -13.58
C ASP A 423 -23.13 1.56 -13.69
N LEU A 424 -23.97 1.30 -12.69
CA LEU A 424 -25.38 1.74 -12.64
C LEU A 424 -25.57 3.00 -11.78
N ALA A 425 -24.62 3.31 -10.91
CA ALA A 425 -24.62 4.54 -10.15
C ALA A 425 -24.19 5.74 -11.02
N PRO A 426 -24.66 6.96 -10.72
CA PRO A 426 -24.20 8.16 -11.42
C PRO A 426 -22.69 8.29 -11.39
N SER A 427 -22.11 8.62 -12.54
CA SER A 427 -20.66 8.84 -12.66
C SER A 427 -20.19 9.98 -11.78
N THR A 428 -19.00 9.85 -11.21
CA THR A 428 -18.34 10.95 -10.47
C THR A 428 -17.85 12.09 -11.39
N GLY A 429 -17.84 11.89 -12.71
CA GLY A 429 -17.33 12.84 -13.70
C GLY A 429 -15.81 13.01 -13.73
N ARG A 430 -15.06 12.33 -12.85
CA ARG A 430 -13.60 12.45 -12.73
C ARG A 430 -12.82 11.25 -13.25
N ARG A 431 -13.46 10.08 -13.37
CA ARG A 431 -12.87 8.84 -13.85
C ARG A 431 -13.10 8.70 -15.34
N GLY A 432 -12.32 9.43 -16.14
CA GLY A 432 -12.49 9.52 -17.59
C GLY A 432 -11.51 8.68 -18.42
N ARG A 433 -10.74 7.81 -17.78
CA ARG A 433 -9.74 6.93 -18.41
C ARG A 433 -10.24 5.49 -18.40
N ASN A 434 -10.18 4.82 -19.57
CA ASN A 434 -10.33 3.37 -19.64
C ASN A 434 -9.02 2.70 -19.25
N LEU A 435 -9.09 1.81 -18.28
CA LEU A 435 -7.94 1.05 -17.78
C LEU A 435 -8.02 -0.41 -18.19
N GLN A 436 -6.84 -1.04 -18.32
CA GLN A 436 -6.71 -2.49 -18.30
C GLN A 436 -6.73 -2.98 -16.84
N LEU A 437 -7.04 -4.26 -16.63
CA LEU A 437 -7.08 -4.84 -15.29
C LEU A 437 -5.75 -4.71 -14.57
N GLU A 438 -4.64 -4.91 -15.27
CA GLU A 438 -3.28 -4.77 -14.74
C GLU A 438 -3.00 -3.34 -14.26
N GLU A 439 -3.51 -2.33 -14.94
CA GLU A 439 -3.35 -0.92 -14.56
C GLU A 439 -4.14 -0.59 -13.30
N LEU A 440 -5.38 -1.10 -13.20
CA LEU A 440 -6.18 -0.99 -11.97
C LEU A 440 -5.48 -1.68 -10.79
N VAL A 441 -4.95 -2.89 -11.00
CA VAL A 441 -4.23 -3.66 -9.97
C VAL A 441 -2.91 -3.00 -9.59
N ALA A 442 -2.15 -2.50 -10.57
CA ALA A 442 -0.92 -1.74 -10.30
C ALA A 442 -1.21 -0.52 -9.41
N GLY A 443 -2.25 0.25 -9.74
CA GLY A 443 -2.67 1.38 -8.92
C GLY A 443 -3.14 0.96 -7.53
N ALA A 444 -4.06 0.01 -7.46
CA ALA A 444 -4.75 -0.36 -6.22
C ALA A 444 -3.90 -1.23 -5.28
N LEU A 445 -3.07 -2.13 -5.80
CA LEU A 445 -2.31 -3.07 -4.97
C LEU A 445 -0.81 -2.80 -4.91
N ILE A 446 -0.21 -2.12 -5.92
CA ILE A 446 1.23 -1.87 -5.92
C ILE A 446 1.57 -0.45 -5.47
N LEU A 447 0.91 0.57 -6.06
CA LEU A 447 1.31 1.96 -5.87
C LEU A 447 0.61 2.65 -4.67
N TYR A 448 -0.64 2.33 -4.40
CA TYR A 448 -1.43 3.04 -3.40
C TYR A 448 -1.23 2.55 -1.97
N PRO A 449 -1.23 1.23 -1.62
CA PRO A 449 -1.03 0.76 -0.27
C PRO A 449 0.44 0.79 0.15
N LEU A 450 0.65 0.78 1.47
CA LEU A 450 1.92 0.43 2.12
C LEU A 450 1.76 -0.94 2.76
N TYR A 451 2.79 -1.76 2.64
CA TYR A 451 2.86 -3.11 3.16
C TYR A 451 3.97 -3.24 4.19
N LEU A 452 3.75 -4.13 5.15
CA LEU A 452 4.72 -4.49 6.17
C LEU A 452 4.75 -6.02 6.29
N ASP A 453 5.92 -6.61 6.11
CA ASP A 453 6.09 -8.04 6.33
C ASP A 453 5.77 -8.39 7.80
N PRO A 454 4.81 -9.29 8.08
CA PRO A 454 4.46 -9.67 9.44
C PRO A 454 5.59 -10.34 10.21
N VAL A 455 6.59 -10.88 9.53
CA VAL A 455 7.73 -11.61 10.11
C VAL A 455 8.88 -10.66 10.45
N THR A 456 9.44 -9.98 9.46
CA THR A 456 10.61 -9.12 9.63
C THR A 456 10.27 -7.72 10.13
N ARG A 457 9.00 -7.32 10.06
CA ARG A 457 8.50 -5.99 10.46
C ARG A 457 9.09 -4.84 9.64
N THR A 458 9.51 -5.14 8.42
CA THR A 458 10.06 -4.19 7.46
C THR A 458 9.08 -3.88 6.34
N PRO A 459 9.14 -2.69 5.72
CA PRO A 459 8.37 -2.40 4.51
C PRO A 459 8.65 -3.43 3.42
N CYS A 460 7.61 -3.77 2.66
CA CYS A 460 7.71 -4.76 1.59
C CYS A 460 6.76 -4.44 0.44
N GLY A 461 6.88 -5.17 -0.65
CA GLY A 461 5.90 -5.19 -1.74
C GLY A 461 4.68 -6.08 -1.42
N PRO A 462 3.60 -5.97 -2.22
CA PRO A 462 2.42 -6.83 -2.07
C PRO A 462 2.74 -8.32 -2.23
N GLU A 463 3.74 -8.68 -3.04
CA GLU A 463 4.15 -10.06 -3.32
C GLU A 463 4.57 -10.79 -2.04
N VAL A 464 5.41 -10.13 -1.23
CA VAL A 464 5.87 -10.68 0.05
C VAL A 464 4.67 -10.91 0.98
N LEU A 465 3.74 -9.94 1.06
CA LEU A 465 2.56 -10.13 1.90
C LEU A 465 1.65 -11.24 1.38
N VAL A 466 1.46 -11.39 0.06
CA VAL A 466 0.68 -12.50 -0.53
C VAL A 466 1.30 -13.85 -0.18
N GLU A 467 2.62 -13.95 -0.23
CA GLU A 467 3.35 -15.15 0.20
C GLU A 467 3.08 -15.47 1.67
N ARG A 468 3.19 -14.47 2.56
CA ARG A 468 2.89 -14.62 3.99
C ARG A 468 1.42 -14.97 4.26
N LEU A 469 0.48 -14.38 3.50
CA LEU A 469 -0.95 -14.69 3.64
C LEU A 469 -1.30 -16.11 3.20
N SER A 470 -0.49 -16.71 2.33
CA SER A 470 -0.65 -18.08 1.84
C SER A 470 -0.08 -19.13 2.80
N ASP A 471 0.77 -18.73 3.74
CA ASP A 471 1.42 -19.66 4.68
C ASP A 471 0.74 -19.60 6.07
N PRO A 472 -0.04 -20.63 6.43
CA PRO A 472 -0.74 -20.66 7.71
C PRO A 472 0.20 -20.76 8.91
N THR A 473 1.44 -21.22 8.75
CA THR A 473 2.40 -21.43 9.85
C THR A 473 2.88 -20.12 10.47
N ILE A 474 2.88 -19.03 9.69
CA ILE A 474 3.28 -17.69 10.10
C ILE A 474 2.25 -17.05 11.07
N TRP A 475 0.98 -17.45 10.96
CA TRP A 475 -0.13 -16.81 11.65
C TRP A 475 -0.50 -17.52 12.95
N THR A 476 0.31 -17.36 13.98
CA THR A 476 -0.03 -17.87 15.32
C THR A 476 -1.18 -17.05 15.92
N THR A 477 -2.28 -17.71 16.30
CA THR A 477 -3.39 -17.06 16.98
C THR A 477 -3.06 -16.82 18.45
N SER A 478 -2.98 -15.56 18.87
CA SER A 478 -2.83 -15.20 20.29
C SER A 478 -4.04 -15.68 21.11
N PHE A 479 -3.86 -15.88 22.41
CA PHE A 479 -4.93 -16.27 23.34
C PHE A 479 -6.13 -15.31 23.25
N THR A 480 -5.89 -14.01 23.12
CA THR A 480 -6.95 -12.99 22.99
C THR A 480 -7.78 -13.17 21.72
N VAL A 481 -7.17 -13.55 20.61
CA VAL A 481 -7.86 -13.87 19.35
C VAL A 481 -8.72 -15.12 19.50
N ARG A 482 -8.18 -16.15 20.15
CA ARG A 482 -8.94 -17.41 20.43
C ARG A 482 -10.16 -17.15 21.31
N LEU A 483 -9.99 -16.36 22.37
CA LEU A 483 -11.07 -15.98 23.28
C LEU A 483 -12.19 -15.21 22.57
N ARG A 484 -11.81 -14.25 21.71
CA ARG A 484 -12.77 -13.44 20.97
C ARG A 484 -13.54 -14.25 19.90
N ARG A 485 -12.87 -15.18 19.23
CA ARG A 485 -13.54 -16.14 18.32
C ARG A 485 -14.53 -17.03 19.08
N LEU A 486 -14.19 -17.45 20.29
CA LEU A 486 -15.09 -18.22 21.16
C LEU A 486 -16.32 -17.40 21.57
N GLN A 487 -16.13 -16.14 22.00
CA GLN A 487 -17.23 -15.22 22.32
C GLN A 487 -18.16 -14.99 21.12
N GLY A 488 -17.59 -14.84 19.91
CA GLY A 488 -18.37 -14.71 18.67
C GLY A 488 -19.22 -15.95 18.37
N ARG A 489 -18.66 -17.16 18.59
CA ARG A 489 -19.40 -18.43 18.44
C ARG A 489 -20.54 -18.58 19.46
N LEU A 490 -20.28 -18.17 20.71
CA LEU A 490 -21.28 -18.22 21.78
C LEU A 490 -22.44 -17.27 21.51
N ARG A 491 -22.16 -16.03 21.09
CA ARG A 491 -23.17 -15.03 20.69
C ARG A 491 -24.04 -15.53 19.53
N ARG A 492 -23.44 -16.14 18.52
CA ARG A 492 -24.19 -16.76 17.40
C ARG A 492 -25.18 -17.82 17.89
N ARG A 493 -24.74 -18.73 18.77
CA ARG A 493 -25.62 -19.75 19.34
C ARG A 493 -26.81 -19.13 20.11
N ILE A 494 -26.54 -18.12 20.93
CA ILE A 494 -27.58 -17.44 21.71
C ILE A 494 -28.60 -16.71 20.80
N GLN A 495 -28.14 -16.06 19.74
CA GLN A 495 -29.01 -15.36 18.80
C GLN A 495 -29.88 -16.33 17.97
N HIS A 496 -29.32 -17.42 17.48
CA HIS A 496 -30.09 -18.47 16.81
C HIS A 496 -31.13 -19.09 17.73
N THR A 497 -30.83 -19.27 19.01
CA THR A 497 -31.79 -19.74 20.00
C THR A 497 -32.87 -18.69 20.29
N ARG A 498 -32.53 -17.40 20.39
CA ARG A 498 -33.51 -16.31 20.59
C ARG A 498 -34.46 -16.13 19.40
N MET A 499 -33.93 -16.21 18.14
CA MET A 499 -34.78 -16.14 16.95
C MET A 499 -35.73 -17.35 16.81
N ARG A 500 -35.38 -18.52 17.36
CA ARG A 500 -36.25 -19.69 17.42
C ARG A 500 -37.34 -19.60 18.50
N ILE A 501 -37.04 -18.89 19.60
CA ILE A 501 -37.95 -18.83 20.77
C ILE A 501 -38.85 -17.59 20.70
N TRP A 502 -38.48 -16.52 20.01
CA TRP A 502 -39.29 -15.30 19.87
C TRP A 502 -39.22 -14.79 18.42
N PRO A 503 -40.09 -15.30 17.55
CA PRO A 503 -40.31 -14.73 16.22
C PRO A 503 -41.00 -13.37 16.39
N LYS A 504 -40.27 -12.26 16.13
CA LYS A 504 -40.89 -10.94 15.98
C LYS A 504 -41.31 -10.72 14.55
#